data_1224b17bd7df6ca5ddb66be63151c8ef
#
_entry.id   1224b17bd7df6ca5ddb66be63151c8ef
#
_cell.length_a   1.000
_cell.length_b   1.000
_cell.length_c   1.000
_cell.angle_alpha   90.00
_cell.angle_beta   90.00
_cell.angle_gamma   90.00
#
_symmetry.space_group_name_H-M   'P 1'
#
loop_
_entity.id
_entity.type
_entity.pdbx_description
1 polymer ?
#
loop_
_entity_poly.entity_id
_entity_poly.type
_entity_poly.pdbx_seq_one_letter_code
_entity_poly.pdbx_strand_id
1 'polypeptide(L)'
;MIPAARIAAWLLGAGLLAGCSGLKTYPDTSPRNLVVRTEASSGSMLAKSRVSVHIHEVDANCRTEYRGTVQLNEPTVEIGVPAGRPSLLVFNFYNSSFLGGTTGNINYETLLRPRAGYTYEATARYRDGIYYVSIRESGARGGPGREVARRGLNNCSRS
;
A
#
# COMPACT_ATOMS: atom_id res chain seq x y z
N MET A 1 -32.23 -37.48 47.29
CA MET A 1 -31.14 -36.54 47.60
C MET A 1 -30.01 -36.78 46.62
N ILE A 2 -29.91 -35.94 45.59
CA ILE A 2 -28.88 -36.01 44.55
C ILE A 2 -28.04 -34.75 44.69
N PRO A 3 -26.71 -34.80 44.85
CA PRO A 3 -25.90 -33.60 45.05
C PRO A 3 -25.69 -32.87 43.71
N ALA A 4 -26.17 -31.66 43.66
CA ALA A 4 -25.92 -30.69 42.59
C ALA A 4 -24.52 -30.07 42.76
N ALA A 5 -23.50 -30.63 42.15
CA ALA A 5 -22.17 -29.97 42.08
C ALA A 5 -21.29 -30.66 41.03
N ARG A 6 -21.48 -30.36 39.73
CA ARG A 6 -20.51 -30.74 38.64
C ARG A 6 -20.83 -30.11 37.30
N ILE A 7 -21.31 -28.84 37.23
CA ILE A 7 -21.48 -28.11 35.95
C ILE A 7 -20.89 -26.67 36.10
N ALA A 8 -19.62 -26.58 36.32
CA ALA A 8 -18.96 -25.26 36.35
C ALA A 8 -17.50 -25.29 35.85
N ALA A 9 -17.16 -26.12 34.88
CA ALA A 9 -15.76 -26.21 34.41
C ALA A 9 -15.57 -26.25 32.88
N TRP A 10 -16.56 -25.80 32.07
CA TRP A 10 -16.43 -25.90 30.60
C TRP A 10 -16.59 -24.59 29.84
N LEU A 11 -16.45 -23.43 30.47
CA LEU A 11 -16.61 -22.13 29.80
C LEU A 11 -15.34 -21.27 29.75
N LEU A 12 -14.16 -21.80 29.94
CA LEU A 12 -12.90 -21.05 29.98
C LEU A 12 -11.93 -21.38 28.81
N GLY A 13 -12.40 -21.93 27.70
CA GLY A 13 -11.55 -22.45 26.64
C GLY A 13 -11.75 -21.81 25.24
N ALA A 14 -12.55 -20.77 25.07
CA ALA A 14 -12.92 -20.26 23.72
C ALA A 14 -12.55 -18.78 23.47
N GLY A 15 -11.40 -18.33 23.92
CA GLY A 15 -11.11 -16.88 23.89
C GLY A 15 -9.77 -16.44 23.31
N LEU A 16 -9.02 -17.22 22.51
CA LEU A 16 -7.69 -16.80 22.05
C LEU A 16 -7.34 -17.23 20.61
N LEU A 17 -8.26 -17.15 19.66
CA LEU A 17 -7.95 -17.36 18.23
C LEU A 17 -8.31 -16.13 17.37
N ALA A 18 -8.21 -14.92 17.89
CA ALA A 18 -8.24 -13.71 17.08
C ALA A 18 -6.82 -13.29 16.68
N GLY A 19 -6.03 -14.22 16.18
CA GLY A 19 -4.80 -13.91 15.45
C GLY A 19 -5.16 -13.48 14.05
N CYS A 20 -5.70 -12.29 13.85
CA CYS A 20 -5.85 -11.68 12.54
C CYS A 20 -4.47 -11.35 12.00
N SER A 21 -3.88 -12.25 11.23
CA SER A 21 -2.75 -11.98 10.34
C SER A 21 -3.20 -11.19 9.11
N GLY A 22 -4.10 -10.24 9.28
CA GLY A 22 -4.51 -9.29 8.25
C GLY A 22 -3.43 -8.23 8.05
N LEU A 23 -3.17 -7.83 6.81
CA LEU A 23 -2.34 -6.67 6.51
C LEU A 23 -2.92 -5.46 7.26
N LYS A 24 -2.07 -4.75 8.01
CA LYS A 24 -2.47 -3.53 8.71
C LYS A 24 -2.98 -2.52 7.70
N THR A 25 -4.22 -2.08 7.83
CA THR A 25 -4.77 -1.01 7.01
C THR A 25 -4.06 0.30 7.33
N TYR A 26 -3.71 1.06 6.30
CA TYR A 26 -3.10 2.38 6.49
C TYR A 26 -4.12 3.36 7.07
N PRO A 27 -3.82 4.03 8.20
CA PRO A 27 -4.73 5.02 8.77
C PRO A 27 -4.70 6.29 7.92
N ASP A 28 -5.82 6.66 7.31
CA ASP A 28 -5.98 7.87 6.50
C ASP A 28 -6.23 9.09 7.40
N THR A 29 -5.18 9.53 8.12
CA THR A 29 -5.25 10.64 9.09
C THR A 29 -4.67 11.94 8.56
N SER A 30 -4.00 11.93 7.40
CA SER A 30 -3.43 13.09 6.74
C SER A 30 -4.36 13.63 5.65
N PRO A 31 -4.28 14.94 5.29
CA PRO A 31 -4.98 15.46 4.12
C PRO A 31 -4.63 14.65 2.86
N ARG A 32 -5.64 14.29 2.07
CA ARG A 32 -5.47 13.50 0.86
C ARG A 32 -4.69 14.29 -0.18
N ASN A 33 -3.47 13.86 -0.43
CA ASN A 33 -2.54 14.54 -1.32
C ASN A 33 -1.87 13.61 -2.34
N LEU A 34 -2.16 12.30 -2.27
CA LEU A 34 -1.69 11.32 -3.25
C LEU A 34 -2.89 10.62 -3.88
N VAL A 35 -3.08 10.81 -5.17
CA VAL A 35 -4.07 10.09 -5.99
C VAL A 35 -3.33 8.95 -6.69
N VAL A 36 -3.78 7.73 -6.48
CA VAL A 36 -3.23 6.54 -7.17
C VAL A 36 -4.22 6.07 -8.22
N ARG A 37 -3.80 6.04 -9.47
CA ARG A 37 -4.55 5.46 -10.59
C ARG A 37 -3.98 4.11 -10.94
N THR A 38 -4.84 3.12 -11.10
CA THR A 38 -4.45 1.77 -11.53
C THR A 38 -4.97 1.47 -12.92
N GLU A 39 -4.07 1.07 -13.79
CA GLU A 39 -4.38 0.55 -15.11
C GLU A 39 -3.89 -0.90 -15.19
N ALA A 40 -4.58 -1.80 -14.49
CA ALA A 40 -4.25 -3.21 -14.50
C ALA A 40 -5.07 -3.92 -15.59
N SER A 41 -4.49 -4.12 -16.76
CA SER A 41 -5.03 -5.04 -17.76
C SER A 41 -4.12 -6.25 -17.84
N SER A 42 -4.61 -7.41 -17.45
CA SER A 42 -3.97 -8.67 -17.85
C SER A 42 -4.53 -9.06 -19.20
N GLY A 43 -3.69 -9.34 -20.18
CA GLY A 43 -4.12 -9.85 -21.50
C GLY A 43 -4.82 -11.21 -21.44
N SER A 44 -4.95 -11.81 -20.26
CA SER A 44 -5.67 -13.03 -20.00
C SER A 44 -6.86 -12.76 -19.08
N MET A 45 -8.07 -13.10 -19.51
CA MET A 45 -9.28 -13.03 -18.68
C MET A 45 -9.20 -13.91 -17.42
N LEU A 46 -8.25 -14.82 -17.35
CA LEU A 46 -8.04 -15.74 -16.23
C LEU A 46 -6.98 -15.26 -15.22
N ALA A 47 -6.27 -14.18 -15.51
CA ALA A 47 -5.29 -13.62 -14.61
C ALA A 47 -5.91 -12.46 -13.80
N LYS A 48 -5.84 -12.53 -12.47
CA LYS A 48 -6.24 -11.45 -11.57
C LYS A 48 -4.99 -10.74 -11.05
N SER A 49 -4.80 -9.51 -11.50
CA SER A 49 -3.78 -8.65 -10.90
C SER A 49 -4.39 -7.88 -9.74
N ARG A 50 -3.74 -7.93 -8.58
CA ARG A 50 -4.06 -7.11 -7.42
C ARG A 50 -2.92 -6.14 -7.20
N VAL A 51 -3.27 -4.89 -6.97
CA VAL A 51 -2.28 -3.86 -6.67
C VAL A 51 -2.55 -3.32 -5.28
N SER A 52 -1.49 -3.16 -4.51
CA SER A 52 -1.56 -2.50 -3.20
C SER A 52 -0.38 -1.57 -3.02
N VAL A 53 -0.53 -0.59 -2.12
CA VAL A 53 0.56 0.31 -1.71
C VAL A 53 0.81 0.08 -0.24
N HIS A 54 2.04 -0.36 0.10
CA HIS A 54 2.51 -0.39 1.46
C HIS A 54 3.20 0.94 1.75
N ILE A 55 2.83 1.58 2.84
CA ILE A 55 3.35 2.89 3.22
C ILE A 55 4.20 2.74 4.46
N HIS A 56 5.44 3.19 4.36
CA HIS A 56 6.38 3.23 5.46
C HIS A 56 6.78 4.67 5.73
N GLU A 57 6.77 5.09 6.98
CA GLU A 57 7.39 6.34 7.41
C GLU A 57 8.91 6.13 7.47
N VAL A 58 9.68 7.16 7.09
CA VAL A 58 11.14 7.09 7.10
C VAL A 58 11.67 8.16 8.05
N ASP A 59 12.50 7.73 9.01
CA ASP A 59 13.08 8.66 9.98
C ASP A 59 14.38 9.34 9.44
N ALA A 60 14.94 10.25 10.22
CA ALA A 60 16.17 10.97 9.86
C ALA A 60 17.39 10.06 9.70
N ASN A 61 17.36 8.85 10.24
CA ASN A 61 18.41 7.84 10.12
C ASN A 61 18.12 6.84 8.99
N CYS A 62 17.13 7.14 8.13
CA CYS A 62 16.68 6.28 7.03
C CYS A 62 16.13 4.91 7.46
N ARG A 63 15.66 4.79 8.69
CA ARG A 63 14.95 3.61 9.17
C ARG A 63 13.49 3.74 8.78
N THR A 64 12.91 2.62 8.38
CA THR A 64 11.52 2.54 7.93
C THR A 64 10.63 1.97 9.02
N GLU A 65 9.47 2.57 9.23
CA GLU A 65 8.40 2.04 10.06
C GLU A 65 7.17 1.78 9.20
N TYR A 66 6.71 0.53 9.15
CA TYR A 66 5.51 0.18 8.39
C TYR A 66 4.26 0.77 9.02
N ARG A 67 3.56 1.62 8.27
CA ARG A 67 2.36 2.33 8.72
C ARG A 67 1.08 1.62 8.29
N GLY A 68 1.11 0.89 7.21
CA GLY A 68 -0.03 0.13 6.72
C GLY A 68 -0.07 -0.04 5.22
N THR A 69 -1.13 -0.69 4.75
CA THR A 69 -1.39 -1.00 3.34
C THR A 69 -2.71 -0.37 2.90
N VAL A 70 -2.71 0.17 1.69
CA VAL A 70 -3.89 0.57 0.94
C VAL A 70 -4.08 -0.40 -0.21
N GLN A 71 -5.25 -1.05 -0.28
CA GLN A 71 -5.63 -1.89 -1.41
C GLN A 71 -6.17 -1.00 -2.53
N LEU A 72 -5.67 -1.18 -3.74
CA LEU A 72 -6.09 -0.43 -4.92
C LEU A 72 -7.18 -1.22 -5.66
N ASN A 73 -8.32 -1.41 -4.99
CA ASN A 73 -9.46 -2.17 -5.54
C ASN A 73 -10.32 -1.35 -6.51
N GLU A 74 -10.09 -0.04 -6.56
CA GLU A 74 -10.77 0.90 -7.44
C GLU A 74 -9.77 1.49 -8.44
N PRO A 75 -10.23 1.94 -9.63
CA PRO A 75 -9.34 2.57 -10.63
C PRO A 75 -8.62 3.82 -10.12
N THR A 76 -9.19 4.48 -9.12
CA THR A 76 -8.59 5.67 -8.50
C THR A 76 -8.82 5.60 -7.00
N VAL A 77 -7.72 5.73 -6.23
CA VAL A 77 -7.74 5.75 -4.76
C VAL A 77 -6.99 6.98 -4.28
N GLU A 78 -7.56 7.73 -3.34
CA GLU A 78 -6.93 8.88 -2.73
C GLU A 78 -6.36 8.52 -1.35
N ILE A 79 -5.13 8.92 -1.11
CA ILE A 79 -4.36 8.58 0.10
C ILE A 79 -3.81 9.87 0.72
N GLY A 80 -3.89 9.98 2.03
CA GLY A 80 -3.25 11.05 2.80
C GLY A 80 -1.84 10.66 3.24
N VAL A 81 -0.80 11.20 2.61
CA VAL A 81 0.59 10.97 3.03
C VAL A 81 1.12 12.20 3.76
N PRO A 82 1.76 12.06 4.95
CA PRO A 82 2.23 13.19 5.73
C PRO A 82 3.16 14.11 4.95
N ALA A 83 2.82 15.40 4.85
CA ALA A 83 3.67 16.40 4.19
C ALA A 83 4.89 16.74 5.06
N GLY A 84 6.01 17.04 4.39
CA GLY A 84 7.28 17.40 5.02
C GLY A 84 8.11 16.23 5.55
N ARG A 85 7.55 15.02 5.60
CA ARG A 85 8.24 13.80 6.02
C ARG A 85 8.45 12.85 4.85
N PRO A 86 9.60 12.17 4.77
CA PRO A 86 9.79 11.16 3.75
C PRO A 86 8.96 9.91 4.06
N SER A 87 8.33 9.39 3.04
CA SER A 87 7.60 8.11 3.09
C SER A 87 8.13 7.20 1.99
N LEU A 88 8.38 5.94 2.31
CA LEU A 88 8.69 4.91 1.32
C LEU A 88 7.36 4.29 0.88
N LEU A 89 7.06 4.43 -0.39
CA LEU A 89 5.91 3.81 -1.04
C LEU A 89 6.37 2.55 -1.75
N VAL A 90 5.78 1.41 -1.38
CA VAL A 90 6.05 0.12 -2.01
C VAL A 90 4.79 -0.33 -2.74
N PHE A 91 4.78 -0.18 -4.05
CA PHE A 91 3.71 -0.70 -4.90
C PHE A 91 3.93 -2.19 -5.10
N ASN A 92 3.01 -2.98 -4.60
CA ASN A 92 3.03 -4.42 -4.71
C ASN A 92 2.06 -4.87 -5.79
N PHE A 93 2.58 -5.56 -6.79
CA PHE A 93 1.81 -6.14 -7.87
C PHE A 93 1.77 -7.66 -7.67
N TYR A 94 0.59 -8.15 -7.36
CA TYR A 94 0.34 -9.56 -7.21
C TYR A 94 -0.46 -10.07 -8.42
N ASN A 95 0.06 -11.06 -9.10
CA ASN A 95 -0.60 -11.70 -10.23
C ASN A 95 -0.82 -13.18 -9.91
N SER A 96 -2.07 -13.63 -9.98
CA SER A 96 -2.42 -15.05 -9.86
C SER A 96 -3.01 -15.55 -11.17
N SER A 97 -2.35 -16.52 -11.82
CA SER A 97 -2.91 -17.22 -12.98
C SER A 97 -3.58 -18.51 -12.51
N PHE A 98 -4.86 -18.65 -12.80
CA PHE A 98 -5.64 -19.83 -12.38
C PHE A 98 -5.21 -21.14 -13.09
N LEU A 99 -4.73 -21.06 -14.32
CA LEU A 99 -4.39 -22.24 -15.13
C LEU A 99 -2.89 -22.55 -15.21
N GLY A 100 -2.02 -21.67 -14.74
CA GLY A 100 -0.57 -21.83 -14.90
C GLY A 100 0.23 -22.02 -13.62
N GLY A 101 -0.38 -21.97 -12.44
CA GLY A 101 0.31 -22.17 -11.15
C GLY A 101 1.39 -21.13 -10.80
N THR A 102 1.62 -20.15 -11.64
CA THR A 102 2.63 -19.12 -11.41
C THR A 102 2.00 -17.92 -10.70
N THR A 103 2.29 -17.80 -9.43
CA THR A 103 2.02 -16.56 -8.68
C THR A 103 3.27 -15.69 -8.74
N GLY A 104 3.12 -14.47 -9.23
CA GLY A 104 4.20 -13.47 -9.25
C GLY A 104 3.91 -12.34 -8.27
N ASN A 105 4.92 -11.96 -7.50
CA ASN A 105 4.87 -10.79 -6.63
C ASN A 105 6.04 -9.87 -6.99
N ILE A 106 5.73 -8.66 -7.49
CA ILE A 106 6.74 -7.68 -7.88
C ILE A 106 6.51 -6.40 -7.07
N ASN A 107 7.58 -5.87 -6.52
CA ASN A 107 7.59 -4.63 -5.77
C ASN A 107 8.28 -3.53 -6.56
N TYR A 108 7.64 -2.37 -6.61
CA TYR A 108 8.25 -1.12 -7.05
C TYR A 108 8.31 -0.18 -5.85
N GLU A 109 9.51 0.26 -5.50
CA GLU A 109 9.75 1.11 -4.34
C GLU A 109 10.17 2.51 -4.77
N THR A 110 9.63 3.52 -4.09
CA THR A 110 10.08 4.90 -4.26
C THR A 110 9.91 5.71 -2.98
N LEU A 111 10.90 6.55 -2.71
CA LEU A 111 10.86 7.52 -1.62
C LEU A 111 10.16 8.78 -2.10
N LEU A 112 9.09 9.17 -1.41
CA LEU A 112 8.34 10.39 -1.64
C LEU A 112 8.41 11.29 -0.40
N ARG A 113 8.75 12.57 -0.60
CA ARG A 113 8.62 13.59 0.45
C ARG A 113 7.56 14.60 -0.01
N PRO A 114 6.29 14.42 0.38
CA PRO A 114 5.24 15.33 -0.03
C PRO A 114 5.48 16.73 0.52
N ARG A 115 5.28 17.73 -0.32
CA ARG A 115 5.32 19.15 0.08
C ARG A 115 3.93 19.61 0.47
N ALA A 116 3.85 20.47 1.49
CA ALA A 116 2.57 21.07 1.90
C ALA A 116 1.95 21.86 0.74
N GLY A 117 0.65 21.69 0.49
CA GLY A 117 -0.08 22.35 -0.59
C GLY A 117 0.19 21.78 -2.00
N TYR A 118 0.90 20.66 -2.12
CA TYR A 118 1.10 19.96 -3.39
C TYR A 118 0.27 18.68 -3.42
N THR A 119 -0.13 18.31 -4.64
CA THR A 119 -0.80 17.04 -4.92
C THR A 119 0.11 16.16 -5.78
N TYR A 120 -0.02 14.86 -5.58
CA TYR A 120 0.76 13.85 -6.28
C TYR A 120 -0.19 12.89 -6.99
N GLU A 121 0.12 12.56 -8.22
CA GLU A 121 -0.60 11.54 -8.98
C GLU A 121 0.36 10.40 -9.31
N ALA A 122 0.10 9.24 -8.75
CA ALA A 122 0.82 8.01 -9.07
C ALA A 122 -0.01 7.19 -10.06
N THR A 123 0.60 6.76 -11.16
CA THR A 123 0.00 5.84 -12.11
C THR A 123 0.72 4.50 -12.02
N ALA A 124 -0.02 3.46 -11.61
CA ALA A 124 0.46 2.09 -11.56
C ALA A 124 -0.15 1.29 -12.70
N ARG A 125 0.68 0.76 -13.60
CA ARG A 125 0.26 0.01 -14.80
C ARG A 125 0.91 -1.36 -14.85
N TYR A 126 0.12 -2.33 -15.30
CA TYR A 126 0.64 -3.63 -15.74
C TYR A 126 0.19 -3.87 -17.18
N ARG A 127 1.14 -3.98 -18.08
CA ARG A 127 0.88 -4.24 -19.48
C ARG A 127 1.97 -5.13 -20.06
N ASP A 128 1.58 -6.17 -20.80
CA ASP A 128 2.49 -7.07 -21.52
C ASP A 128 3.61 -7.66 -20.63
N GLY A 129 3.29 -8.02 -19.37
CA GLY A 129 4.25 -8.59 -18.44
C GLY A 129 5.13 -7.56 -17.72
N ILE A 130 4.96 -6.26 -18.00
CA ILE A 130 5.80 -5.19 -17.44
C ILE A 130 4.98 -4.33 -16.49
N TYR A 131 5.58 -4.02 -15.35
CA TYR A 131 5.02 -3.13 -14.33
C TYR A 131 5.65 -1.75 -14.42
N TYR A 132 4.80 -0.75 -14.47
CA TYR A 132 5.22 0.65 -14.53
C TYR A 132 4.61 1.41 -13.37
N VAL A 133 5.41 2.24 -12.71
CA VAL A 133 4.93 3.24 -11.77
C VAL A 133 5.56 4.57 -12.12
N SER A 134 4.74 5.60 -12.29
CA SER A 134 5.19 6.97 -12.45
C SER A 134 4.48 7.85 -11.44
N ILE A 135 5.16 8.86 -10.90
CA ILE A 135 4.56 9.83 -9.97
C ILE A 135 4.76 11.22 -10.55
N ARG A 136 3.70 12.01 -10.56
CA ARG A 136 3.73 13.43 -10.97
C ARG A 136 3.33 14.29 -9.79
N GLU A 137 3.99 15.43 -9.66
CA GLU A 137 3.74 16.43 -8.64
C GLU A 137 3.10 17.66 -9.29
N SER A 138 2.01 18.17 -8.70
CA SER A 138 1.35 19.40 -9.10
C SER A 138 1.26 20.37 -7.93
N GLY A 139 1.58 21.63 -8.17
CA GLY A 139 1.47 22.67 -7.14
C GLY A 139 0.02 23.10 -6.89
N ALA A 140 -0.22 23.82 -5.78
CA ALA A 140 -1.54 24.26 -5.34
C ALA A 140 -2.27 25.17 -6.36
N ARG A 141 -1.57 25.81 -7.30
CA ARG A 141 -2.15 26.71 -8.31
C ARG A 141 -2.57 25.98 -9.59
N GLY A 142 -2.46 24.66 -9.62
CA GLY A 142 -2.64 23.91 -10.85
C GLY A 142 -1.47 24.13 -11.81
N GLY A 143 -1.44 23.39 -12.89
CA GLY A 143 -0.39 23.46 -13.89
C GLY A 143 0.05 22.06 -14.31
N PRO A 144 0.86 21.95 -15.38
CA PRO A 144 1.35 20.66 -15.82
C PRO A 144 2.19 20.03 -14.69
N GLY A 145 1.77 18.85 -14.23
CA GLY A 145 2.49 18.13 -13.20
C GLY A 145 3.92 17.80 -13.65
N ARG A 146 4.88 17.93 -12.72
CA ARG A 146 6.27 17.54 -12.94
C ARG A 146 6.47 16.09 -12.53
N GLU A 147 7.17 15.32 -13.32
CA GLU A 147 7.53 13.96 -12.95
C GLU A 147 8.49 13.95 -11.75
N VAL A 148 8.17 13.11 -10.77
CA VAL A 148 9.01 12.88 -9.59
C VAL A 148 9.93 11.71 -9.90
N ALA A 149 11.24 11.99 -9.88
CA ALA A 149 12.22 10.93 -10.11
C ALA A 149 12.12 9.83 -9.03
N ARG A 150 12.20 8.57 -9.47
CA ARG A 150 12.30 7.43 -8.56
C ARG A 150 13.53 7.58 -7.66
N ARG A 151 13.34 7.39 -6.36
CA ARG A 151 14.43 7.39 -5.38
C ARG A 151 14.29 6.16 -4.49
N GLY A 152 15.34 5.38 -4.39
CA GLY A 152 15.41 4.29 -3.43
C GLY A 152 15.73 4.78 -2.03
N LEU A 153 15.56 3.92 -1.04
CA LEU A 153 15.86 4.21 0.37
C LEU A 153 17.33 4.62 0.60
N ASN A 154 18.24 4.10 -0.23
CA ASN A 154 19.67 4.48 -0.20
C ASN A 154 19.95 5.97 -0.49
N ASN A 155 18.97 6.70 -0.99
CA ASN A 155 19.03 8.14 -1.25
C ASN A 155 18.32 8.98 -0.18
N CYS A 156 17.91 8.38 0.92
CA CYS A 156 17.16 9.05 1.99
C CYS A 156 17.92 10.22 2.61
N SER A 157 19.22 10.09 2.83
CA SER A 157 20.05 11.12 3.45
C SER A 157 20.37 12.31 2.54
N ARG A 158 20.03 12.25 1.25
CA ARG A 158 20.30 13.28 0.24
C ARG A 158 19.05 14.13 -0.12
N SER A 159 18.03 14.05 0.69
CA SER A 159 16.74 14.74 0.44
C SER A 159 16.49 15.91 1.38
#